data_9066fdd615f8108d0cc5e987a09365f7
#
_entry.id   9066fdd615f8108d0cc5e987a09365f7
#
_cell.length_a   1.000
_cell.length_b   1.000
_cell.length_c   1.000
_cell.angle_alpha   90.00
_cell.angle_beta   90.00
_cell.angle_gamma   90.00
#
_symmetry.space_group_name_H-M   'P 1'
#
loop_
_entity.id
_entity.type
_entity.pdbx_description
1 polymer ?
#
loop_
_entity_poly.entity_id
_entity_poly.type
_entity_poly.pdbx_seq_one_letter_code
_entity_poly.pdbx_strand_id
1 'polypeptide(L)'
;QIINDIPKVTKGVIIGGSQQWQQNMKSIAPHYKFIEAHELNYDTKVLENAERIYFNTAYCSHALFYKTINIVRKKKLDILFINNNSVTAGFKMFGQNSSQYIDKHLVS
;
A
#
# COMPACT_ATOMS: atom_id res chain seq x y z
N GLN A 1 -7.66 -21.34 -4.88
CA GLN A 1 -7.49 -20.88 -3.51
C GLN A 1 -7.13 -19.41 -3.46
N ILE A 2 -7.81 -18.67 -2.63
CA ILE A 2 -7.56 -17.24 -2.50
C ILE A 2 -6.15 -17.00 -2.02
N ILE A 3 -5.66 -17.79 -1.07
CA ILE A 3 -4.33 -17.64 -0.51
C ILE A 3 -3.24 -17.78 -1.57
N ASN A 4 -3.48 -18.61 -2.58
CA ASN A 4 -2.50 -18.83 -3.64
C ASN A 4 -2.34 -17.63 -4.55
N ASP A 5 -3.29 -16.69 -4.54
CA ASP A 5 -3.24 -15.50 -5.37
C ASP A 5 -2.46 -14.35 -4.74
N ILE A 6 -2.08 -14.50 -3.46
CA ILE A 6 -1.34 -13.45 -2.77
C ILE A 6 0.13 -13.56 -3.13
N PRO A 7 0.73 -12.46 -3.65
CA PRO A 7 2.15 -12.50 -4.00
C PRO A 7 3.02 -12.85 -2.80
N LYS A 8 3.95 -13.75 -3.02
CA LYS A 8 4.91 -14.15 -2.00
C LYS A 8 6.11 -13.24 -2.09
N VAL A 9 5.99 -12.08 -1.46
CA VAL A 9 7.09 -11.11 -1.43
C VAL A 9 7.70 -11.10 -0.03
N THR A 10 8.98 -10.84 0.05
CA THR A 10 9.66 -10.76 1.33
C THR A 10 9.49 -9.39 1.99
N LYS A 11 9.25 -8.35 1.18
CA LYS A 11 9.14 -6.98 1.67
C LYS A 11 7.98 -6.28 0.98
N GLY A 12 6.77 -6.56 1.44
CA GLY A 12 5.58 -5.87 0.97
C GLY A 12 5.09 -4.89 2.02
N VAL A 13 4.50 -3.78 1.58
CA VAL A 13 3.98 -2.74 2.47
C VAL A 13 2.55 -2.40 2.08
N ILE A 14 1.69 -2.32 3.07
CA ILE A 14 0.30 -1.92 2.91
C ILE A 14 0.05 -0.72 3.81
N ILE A 15 -0.40 0.39 3.21
CA ILE A 15 -0.56 1.67 3.90
C ILE A 15 -2.02 2.09 3.88
N GLY A 16 -2.51 2.61 5.01
CA GLY A 16 -3.83 3.22 5.07
C GLY A 16 -4.96 2.23 5.18
N GLY A 17 -6.16 2.72 4.89
CA GLY A 17 -7.37 1.95 5.08
C GLY A 17 -7.86 2.00 6.51
N SER A 18 -9.11 1.60 6.74
CA SER A 18 -9.65 1.58 8.09
C SER A 18 -8.93 0.55 8.96
N GLN A 19 -9.04 0.74 10.27
CA GLN A 19 -8.43 -0.20 11.22
C GLN A 19 -8.95 -1.62 11.01
N GLN A 20 -10.25 -1.76 10.79
CA GLN A 20 -10.85 -3.08 10.57
C GLN A 20 -10.34 -3.70 9.28
N TRP A 21 -10.24 -2.90 8.21
CA TRP A 21 -9.69 -3.38 6.94
C TRP A 21 -8.24 -3.86 7.12
N GLN A 22 -7.44 -3.08 7.84
CA GLN A 22 -6.05 -3.48 8.08
C GLN A 22 -5.96 -4.78 8.88
N GLN A 23 -6.81 -4.94 9.89
CA GLN A 23 -6.82 -6.19 10.66
C GLN A 23 -7.17 -7.38 9.79
N ASN A 24 -8.16 -7.21 8.92
CA ASN A 24 -8.54 -8.26 7.98
C ASN A 24 -7.42 -8.59 7.02
N MET A 25 -6.73 -7.57 6.52
CA MET A 25 -5.61 -7.78 5.60
C MET A 25 -4.41 -8.42 6.29
N LYS A 26 -4.18 -8.11 7.56
CA LYS A 26 -3.11 -8.77 8.34
C LYS A 26 -3.35 -10.26 8.47
N SER A 27 -4.61 -10.68 8.60
CA SER A 27 -4.95 -12.09 8.66
C SER A 27 -4.68 -12.80 7.34
N ILE A 28 -4.82 -12.09 6.24
CA ILE A 28 -4.64 -12.63 4.88
C ILE A 28 -3.18 -12.61 4.47
N ALA A 29 -2.48 -11.54 4.78
CA ALA A 29 -1.09 -11.32 4.34
C ALA A 29 -0.23 -10.90 5.53
N PRO A 30 -0.01 -11.81 6.50
CA PRO A 30 0.68 -11.46 7.75
C PRO A 30 2.15 -11.08 7.56
N HIS A 31 2.75 -11.45 6.45
CA HIS A 31 4.15 -11.15 6.18
C HIS A 31 4.36 -9.75 5.61
N TYR A 32 3.30 -9.03 5.30
CA TYR A 32 3.41 -7.65 4.84
C TYR A 32 3.60 -6.71 6.02
N LYS A 33 4.31 -5.62 5.79
CA LYS A 33 4.40 -4.53 6.76
C LYS A 33 3.18 -3.63 6.61
N PHE A 34 2.55 -3.28 7.72
CA PHE A 34 1.37 -2.43 7.71
C PHE A 34 1.68 -1.08 8.33
N ILE A 35 1.29 -0.02 7.65
CA ILE A 35 1.39 1.36 8.13
C ILE A 35 -0.02 1.89 8.29
N GLU A 36 -0.36 2.29 9.51
CA GLU A 36 -1.72 2.73 9.83
C GLU A 36 -2.03 4.09 9.22
N ALA A 37 -3.32 4.38 9.11
CA ALA A 37 -3.82 5.56 8.40
C ALA A 37 -3.29 6.91 8.91
N HIS A 38 -2.83 6.96 10.16
CA HIS A 38 -2.31 8.19 10.76
C HIS A 38 -0.86 8.07 11.23
N GLU A 39 -0.18 7.02 10.84
CA GLU A 39 1.17 6.73 11.31
C GLU A 39 2.20 7.52 10.51
N LEU A 40 2.56 8.71 11.03
CA LEU A 40 3.51 9.58 10.33
C LEU A 40 4.97 9.24 10.58
N ASN A 41 5.26 8.51 11.65
CA ASN A 41 6.64 8.30 12.08
C ASN A 41 7.28 7.04 11.51
N TYR A 42 6.68 6.46 10.48
CA TYR A 42 7.31 5.29 9.87
C TYR A 42 8.61 5.67 9.17
N ASP A 43 9.56 4.74 9.17
CA ASP A 43 10.84 4.96 8.49
C ASP A 43 10.63 4.83 6.98
N THR A 44 10.97 5.88 6.24
CA THR A 44 10.77 5.89 4.79
C THR A 44 11.58 4.82 4.06
N LYS A 45 12.63 4.29 4.69
CA LYS A 45 13.39 3.19 4.11
C LYS A 45 12.54 1.94 3.93
N VAL A 46 11.47 1.80 4.71
CA VAL A 46 10.53 0.70 4.53
C VAL A 46 9.97 0.68 3.11
N LEU A 47 9.66 1.87 2.58
CA LEU A 47 9.17 1.98 1.21
C LEU A 47 10.26 1.74 0.18
N GLU A 48 11.45 2.29 0.43
CA GLU A 48 12.56 2.14 -0.52
C GLU A 48 12.96 0.68 -0.68
N ASN A 49 12.83 -0.10 0.37
CA ASN A 49 13.21 -1.51 0.36
C ASN A 49 12.06 -2.44 -0.02
N ALA A 50 10.88 -1.91 -0.24
CA ALA A 50 9.70 -2.73 -0.51
C ALA A 50 9.70 -3.22 -1.95
N GLU A 51 9.31 -4.49 -2.12
CA GLU A 51 9.07 -5.06 -3.44
C GLU A 51 7.71 -4.66 -3.98
N ARG A 52 6.75 -4.45 -3.08
CA ARG A 52 5.41 -4.03 -3.45
C ARG A 52 4.88 -3.05 -2.42
N ILE A 53 4.22 -2.00 -2.91
CA ILE A 53 3.61 -0.99 -2.05
C ILE A 53 2.16 -0.83 -2.47
N TYR A 54 1.26 -0.98 -1.51
CA TYR A 54 -0.17 -0.77 -1.71
C TYR A 54 -0.64 0.33 -0.78
N PHE A 55 -1.38 1.29 -1.31
CA PHE A 55 -1.90 2.39 -0.51
C PHE A 55 -3.41 2.46 -0.64
N ASN A 56 -4.10 2.29 0.49
CA ASN A 56 -5.55 2.41 0.52
C ASN A 56 -5.91 3.83 0.97
N THR A 57 -6.38 4.64 0.05
CA THR A 57 -6.73 6.03 0.31
C THR A 57 -8.16 6.20 0.84
N ALA A 58 -8.90 5.11 1.01
CA ALA A 58 -10.26 5.20 1.56
C ALA A 58 -10.27 5.77 2.98
N TYR A 59 -9.16 5.62 3.70
CA TYR A 59 -9.02 6.20 5.03
C TYR A 59 -7.55 6.41 5.32
N CYS A 60 -7.12 7.66 5.36
CA CYS A 60 -5.74 8.02 5.70
C CYS A 60 -5.70 9.53 5.98
N SER A 61 -4.72 9.97 6.77
CA SER A 61 -4.51 11.39 6.99
C SER A 61 -3.85 12.01 5.76
N HIS A 62 -4.11 13.30 5.53
CA HIS A 62 -3.45 14.03 4.46
C HIS A 62 -1.93 14.03 4.64
N ALA A 63 -1.48 14.18 5.87
CA ALA A 63 -0.04 14.21 6.15
C ALA A 63 0.62 12.89 5.77
N LEU A 64 -0.02 11.76 6.09
CA LEU A 64 0.49 10.45 5.70
C LEU A 64 0.54 10.31 4.19
N PHE A 65 -0.52 10.73 3.52
CA PHE A 65 -0.60 10.66 2.07
C PHE A 65 0.57 11.44 1.44
N TYR A 66 0.75 12.70 1.85
CA TYR A 66 1.79 13.54 1.25
C TYR A 66 3.19 13.05 1.56
N LYS A 67 3.43 12.57 2.78
CA LYS A 67 4.74 11.99 3.11
C LYS A 67 5.07 10.83 2.20
N THR A 68 4.10 9.94 2.01
CA THR A 68 4.30 8.73 1.21
C THR A 68 4.49 9.10 -0.26
N ILE A 69 3.66 9.99 -0.79
CA ILE A 69 3.74 10.39 -2.20
C ILE A 69 5.08 11.07 -2.49
N ASN A 70 5.56 11.91 -1.57
CA ASN A 70 6.84 12.57 -1.77
C ASN A 70 7.99 11.57 -1.91
N ILE A 71 8.00 10.53 -1.08
CA ILE A 71 9.03 9.49 -1.17
C ILE A 71 8.88 8.68 -2.45
N VAL A 72 7.67 8.29 -2.78
CA VAL A 72 7.41 7.49 -3.99
C VAL A 72 7.85 8.23 -5.24
N ARG A 73 7.55 9.52 -5.33
CA ARG A 73 7.94 10.35 -6.48
C ARG A 73 9.45 10.55 -6.52
N LYS A 74 10.03 10.89 -5.39
CA LYS A 74 11.46 11.18 -5.30
C LYS A 74 12.31 9.98 -5.66
N LYS A 75 11.92 8.80 -5.21
CA LYS A 75 12.67 7.56 -5.42
C LYS A 75 12.15 6.75 -6.59
N LYS A 76 11.13 7.22 -7.29
CA LYS A 76 10.54 6.57 -8.45
C LYS A 76 10.11 5.13 -8.13
N LEU A 77 9.39 4.99 -7.03
CA LEU A 77 8.92 3.69 -6.56
C LEU A 77 7.61 3.32 -7.24
N ASP A 78 7.38 2.02 -7.41
CA ASP A 78 6.11 1.51 -7.90
C ASP A 78 5.12 1.43 -6.75
N ILE A 79 3.91 1.88 -7.00
CA ILE A 79 2.86 1.85 -5.98
C ILE A 79 1.51 1.59 -6.65
N LEU A 80 0.65 0.89 -5.93
CA LEU A 80 -0.72 0.66 -6.38
C LEU A 80 -1.67 1.27 -5.36
N PHE A 81 -2.61 2.09 -5.87
CA PHE A 81 -3.60 2.75 -5.02
C PHE A 81 -4.93 2.02 -5.10
N ILE A 82 -5.59 1.89 -3.96
CA ILE A 82 -7.00 1.50 -3.92
C ILE A 82 -7.74 2.51 -3.05
N ASN A 83 -9.06 2.56 -3.22
CA ASN A 83 -9.89 3.47 -2.44
C ASN A 83 -11.16 2.74 -2.03
N ASN A 84 -10.97 1.69 -1.24
CA ASN A 84 -12.09 0.84 -0.83
C ASN A 84 -11.67 0.02 0.39
N ASN A 85 -12.49 0.03 1.43
CA ASN A 85 -12.22 -0.70 2.67
C ASN A 85 -12.81 -2.11 2.69
N SER A 86 -13.20 -2.66 1.54
CA SER A 86 -13.68 -4.05 1.49
C SER A 86 -12.50 -5.01 1.38
N VAL A 87 -12.68 -6.19 1.94
CA VAL A 87 -11.68 -7.26 1.86
C VAL A 87 -11.53 -7.75 0.42
N THR A 88 -12.64 -7.76 -0.32
CA THR A 88 -12.61 -8.15 -1.72
C THR A 88 -11.69 -7.25 -2.54
N ALA A 89 -11.78 -5.93 -2.32
CA ALA A 89 -10.89 -4.98 -3.00
C ALA A 89 -9.44 -5.23 -2.60
N GLY A 90 -9.20 -5.57 -1.33
CA GLY A 90 -7.86 -5.91 -0.86
C GLY A 90 -7.28 -7.13 -1.57
N PHE A 91 -8.08 -8.17 -1.76
CA PHE A 91 -7.63 -9.33 -2.51
C PHE A 91 -7.33 -8.99 -3.96
N LYS A 92 -8.19 -8.20 -4.58
CA LYS A 92 -8.01 -7.86 -6.00
C LYS A 92 -6.73 -7.06 -6.23
N MET A 93 -6.31 -6.26 -5.27
CA MET A 93 -5.11 -5.46 -5.46
C MET A 93 -3.86 -6.31 -5.64
N PHE A 94 -3.81 -7.49 -5.04
CA PHE A 94 -2.65 -8.38 -5.17
C PHE A 94 -2.47 -8.91 -6.59
N GLY A 95 -3.54 -8.97 -7.36
CA GLY A 95 -3.47 -9.43 -8.74
C GLY A 95 -3.22 -8.34 -9.76
N GLN A 96 -3.11 -7.09 -9.33
CA GLN A 96 -2.92 -5.96 -10.23
C GLN A 96 -1.44 -5.60 -10.33
N ASN A 97 -1.07 -5.04 -11.47
CA ASN A 97 0.28 -4.52 -11.66
C ASN A 97 0.37 -3.12 -11.07
N SER A 98 1.37 -2.89 -10.23
CA SER A 98 1.65 -1.55 -9.76
C SER A 98 2.31 -0.74 -10.86
N SER A 99 2.29 0.59 -10.70
CA SER A 99 2.96 1.48 -11.63
C SER A 99 3.59 2.62 -10.85
N GLN A 100 4.58 3.26 -11.44
CA GLN A 100 5.20 4.39 -10.79
C GLN A 100 4.20 5.53 -10.70
N TYR A 101 4.18 6.17 -9.56
CA TYR A 101 3.27 7.28 -9.32
C TYR A 101 3.40 8.36 -10.38
N ILE A 102 4.66 8.66 -10.73
CA ILE A 102 4.94 9.75 -11.66
C ILE A 102 4.34 9.48 -13.05
N ASP A 103 4.38 8.24 -13.50
CA ASP A 103 3.87 7.88 -14.81
C ASP A 103 2.35 7.95 -14.87
N LYS A 104 1.70 7.68 -13.75
CA LYS A 104 0.25 7.54 -13.72
C LYS A 104 -0.46 8.81 -13.29
N HIS A 105 0.18 9.64 -12.48
CA HIS A 105 -0.50 10.74 -11.81
C HIS A 105 0.02 12.13 -12.14
N LEU A 106 1.21 12.24 -12.67
CA LEU A 106 1.77 13.55 -13.01
C LEU A 106 1.49 14.00 -14.42
N VAL A 107 1.03 13.11 -15.27
CA VAL A 107 0.76 13.43 -16.67
C VAL A 107 -0.61 14.10 -16.83
N SER A 108 -1.51 13.87 -15.95
CA SER A 108 -2.85 14.43 -16.03
C SER A 108 -2.95 15.93 -15.63
#